data_4dae9bb224916ef267a378d763824570
#
_entry.id   4dae9bb224916ef267a378d763824570
#
_cell.length_a   1.000
_cell.length_b   1.000
_cell.length_c   1.000
_cell.angle_alpha   90.00
_cell.angle_beta   90.00
_cell.angle_gamma   90.00
#
_symmetry.space_group_name_H-M   'P 1'
#
loop_
_entity.id
_entity.type
_entity.pdbx_description
1 polymer ?
#
loop_
_entity_poly.entity_id
_entity_poly.type
_entity_poly.pdbx_seq_one_letter_code
_entity_poly.pdbx_strand_id
1 'polypeptide(L)'
;MRTLSQDSLRNSIMNKWLLIQKDYGQLGNRLHTHANALAWCIENKVNLLNLSFKKYSPLFASDKNHTVETFIVRRSKLTNLLRFEKTWRLLEKLARSDKWMNRLTNIAVREKGDCDFLSETELNKSFSSGIKDKAMLVRAWDLRFPDSLNKHQTKIREIMAPNEKAKCTADKTISRLREKFDCIIGLHARRGDYKEYLEGIHFHSWDCYRDWIIQAKQLMENSGKKRVGFLLCSDGNPKRSSFNDLPVHLVNEKSVITDLHSLSLCDYNIGPPSSFGTWLSWYGKVPRLLLKKGIKVQSLDQFSICSKC
;
A
#
# COMPACT_ATOMS: atom_id res chain seq x y z
N MET A 1 -21.50 37.83 -22.86
CA MET A 1 -20.71 36.84 -22.09
C MET A 1 -21.68 35.78 -21.58
N ARG A 2 -21.63 34.57 -22.11
CA ARG A 2 -22.48 33.47 -21.62
C ARG A 2 -21.82 32.89 -20.40
N THR A 3 -22.38 33.10 -19.23
CA THR A 3 -22.02 32.39 -18.00
C THR A 3 -22.35 30.90 -18.22
N LEU A 4 -21.32 30.09 -18.31
CA LEU A 4 -21.47 28.64 -18.26
C LEU A 4 -22.19 28.27 -16.96
N SER A 5 -23.31 27.56 -17.03
CA SER A 5 -24.04 27.15 -15.84
C SER A 5 -23.18 26.27 -14.96
N GLN A 6 -23.37 26.33 -13.63
CA GLN A 6 -22.63 25.49 -12.68
C GLN A 6 -22.71 23.99 -13.01
N ASP A 7 -23.77 23.56 -13.67
CA ASP A 7 -23.97 22.19 -14.13
C ASP A 7 -23.07 21.83 -15.33
N SER A 8 -22.80 22.79 -16.24
CA SER A 8 -21.88 22.54 -17.37
C SER A 8 -20.42 22.46 -16.88
N LEU A 9 -20.04 23.24 -15.89
CA LEU A 9 -18.74 23.15 -15.20
C LEU A 9 -18.62 21.86 -14.39
N ARG A 10 -19.66 21.45 -13.65
CA ARG A 10 -19.71 20.16 -12.95
C ARG A 10 -19.58 18.98 -13.91
N ASN A 11 -20.27 18.99 -15.05
CA ASN A 11 -20.18 17.92 -16.05
C ASN A 11 -18.84 17.88 -16.78
N SER A 12 -18.17 19.02 -16.97
CA SER A 12 -16.85 19.10 -17.61
C SER A 12 -15.75 18.54 -16.71
N ILE A 13 -15.80 18.79 -15.40
CA ILE A 13 -14.84 18.27 -14.42
C ILE A 13 -15.00 16.75 -14.22
N MET A 14 -16.22 16.21 -14.39
CA MET A 14 -16.54 14.79 -14.16
C MET A 14 -16.03 13.82 -15.25
N ASN A 15 -15.44 14.31 -16.32
CA ASN A 15 -14.98 13.49 -17.45
C ASN A 15 -13.45 13.31 -17.52
N LYS A 16 -12.70 13.81 -16.55
CA LYS A 16 -11.23 13.65 -16.52
C LYS A 16 -10.82 12.34 -15.86
N TRP A 17 -9.76 11.73 -16.39
CA TRP A 17 -9.23 10.45 -15.94
C TRP A 17 -7.74 10.51 -15.62
N LEU A 18 -7.34 9.83 -14.56
CA LEU A 18 -5.95 9.45 -14.28
C LEU A 18 -5.80 7.96 -14.57
N LEU A 19 -4.88 7.62 -15.47
CA LEU A 19 -4.63 6.25 -15.90
C LEU A 19 -3.25 5.82 -15.44
N ILE A 20 -3.13 4.72 -14.69
CA ILE A 20 -1.87 4.09 -14.31
C ILE A 20 -1.76 2.76 -15.05
N GLN A 21 -0.82 2.66 -15.98
CA GLN A 21 -0.74 1.58 -16.96
C GLN A 21 0.22 0.47 -16.53
N LYS A 22 1.44 0.83 -16.13
CA LYS A 22 2.53 -0.12 -15.94
C LYS A 22 2.57 -0.70 -14.53
N ASP A 23 3.00 -1.94 -14.46
CA ASP A 23 3.14 -2.71 -13.23
C ASP A 23 4.55 -2.52 -12.67
N TYR A 24 4.70 -1.70 -11.64
CA TYR A 24 5.98 -1.53 -10.95
C TYR A 24 5.96 -2.17 -9.56
N GLY A 25 7.02 -2.92 -9.25
CA GLY A 25 7.21 -3.54 -7.96
C GLY A 25 6.13 -4.55 -7.54
N GLN A 26 6.13 -4.89 -6.26
CA GLN A 26 5.18 -5.82 -5.64
C GLN A 26 4.07 -5.07 -4.89
N LEU A 27 3.26 -5.79 -4.07
CA LEU A 27 2.10 -5.26 -3.37
C LEU A 27 2.40 -3.95 -2.63
N GLY A 28 3.50 -3.87 -1.87
CA GLY A 28 3.84 -2.67 -1.11
C GLY A 28 3.93 -1.42 -1.98
N ASN A 29 4.72 -1.45 -3.06
CA ASN A 29 4.85 -0.31 -3.98
C ASN A 29 3.52 0.07 -4.61
N ARG A 30 2.73 -0.94 -5.01
CA ARG A 30 1.42 -0.69 -5.65
C ARG A 30 0.37 -0.13 -4.68
N LEU A 31 0.47 -0.48 -3.40
CA LEU A 31 -0.36 0.13 -2.35
C LEU A 31 -0.08 1.63 -2.23
N HIS A 32 1.19 2.02 -2.17
CA HIS A 32 1.59 3.43 -2.11
C HIS A 32 1.13 4.19 -3.35
N THR A 33 1.44 3.67 -4.54
CA THR A 33 1.02 4.28 -5.81
C THR A 33 -0.51 4.42 -5.90
N HIS A 34 -1.25 3.38 -5.52
CA HIS A 34 -2.72 3.41 -5.58
C HIS A 34 -3.31 4.39 -4.58
N ALA A 35 -2.83 4.40 -3.34
CA ALA A 35 -3.32 5.30 -2.29
C ALA A 35 -3.10 6.77 -2.63
N ASN A 36 -1.90 7.12 -3.11
CA ASN A 36 -1.57 8.48 -3.54
C ASN A 36 -2.44 8.91 -4.74
N ALA A 37 -2.54 8.06 -5.77
CA ALA A 37 -3.39 8.34 -6.92
C ALA A 37 -4.86 8.52 -6.52
N LEU A 38 -5.38 7.65 -5.65
CA LEU A 38 -6.75 7.68 -5.17
C LEU A 38 -7.05 8.96 -4.38
N ALA A 39 -6.14 9.34 -3.46
CA ALA A 39 -6.27 10.56 -2.67
C ALA A 39 -6.30 11.81 -3.55
N TRP A 40 -5.38 11.89 -4.52
CA TRP A 40 -5.33 12.99 -5.47
C TRP A 40 -6.59 13.04 -6.36
N CYS A 41 -7.06 11.89 -6.82
CA CYS A 41 -8.29 11.80 -7.62
C CYS A 41 -9.53 12.25 -6.83
N ILE A 42 -9.61 11.90 -5.53
CA ILE A 42 -10.69 12.38 -4.65
C ILE A 42 -10.63 13.90 -4.50
N GLU A 43 -9.45 14.46 -4.23
CA GLU A 43 -9.25 15.91 -4.07
C GLU A 43 -9.64 16.66 -5.34
N ASN A 44 -9.19 16.21 -6.49
CA ASN A 44 -9.36 16.89 -7.75
C ASN A 44 -10.63 16.50 -8.53
N LYS A 45 -11.46 15.60 -7.97
CA LYS A 45 -12.70 15.08 -8.60
C LYS A 45 -12.45 14.42 -9.97
N VAL A 46 -11.33 13.71 -10.10
CA VAL A 46 -10.88 12.99 -11.28
C VAL A 46 -11.20 11.50 -11.10
N ASN A 47 -11.51 10.79 -12.17
CA ASN A 47 -11.67 9.34 -12.14
C ASN A 47 -10.30 8.65 -12.17
N LEU A 48 -10.16 7.53 -11.46
CA LEU A 48 -8.93 6.73 -11.46
C LEU A 48 -9.16 5.41 -12.18
N LEU A 49 -8.25 5.07 -13.11
CA LEU A 49 -8.10 3.73 -13.64
C LEU A 49 -6.65 3.26 -13.39
N ASN A 50 -6.47 2.41 -12.38
CA ASN A 50 -5.17 1.85 -12.05
C ASN A 50 -5.06 0.38 -12.45
N LEU A 51 -4.51 0.11 -13.63
CA LEU A 51 -4.33 -1.24 -14.14
C LEU A 51 -3.26 -2.02 -13.37
N SER A 52 -2.28 -1.32 -12.78
CA SER A 52 -1.22 -1.94 -11.99
C SER A 52 -1.74 -2.58 -10.71
N PHE A 53 -2.85 -2.09 -10.16
CA PHE A 53 -3.44 -2.59 -8.92
C PHE A 53 -4.43 -3.75 -9.12
N LYS A 54 -4.85 -4.03 -10.35
CA LYS A 54 -5.86 -5.06 -10.67
C LYS A 54 -5.58 -6.41 -10.03
N LYS A 55 -4.33 -6.88 -10.09
CA LYS A 55 -3.91 -8.17 -9.52
C LYS A 55 -4.21 -8.28 -8.02
N TYR A 56 -4.15 -7.16 -7.30
CA TYR A 56 -4.26 -7.12 -5.85
C TYR A 56 -5.63 -6.67 -5.36
N SER A 57 -6.46 -6.08 -6.21
CA SER A 57 -7.78 -5.57 -5.80
C SER A 57 -8.67 -6.62 -5.10
N PRO A 58 -8.68 -7.92 -5.47
CA PRO A 58 -9.48 -8.91 -4.77
C PRO A 58 -9.08 -9.16 -3.30
N LEU A 59 -7.89 -8.68 -2.90
CA LEU A 59 -7.39 -8.78 -1.53
C LEU A 59 -8.05 -7.77 -0.58
N PHE A 60 -8.70 -6.75 -1.13
CA PHE A 60 -9.29 -5.65 -0.37
C PHE A 60 -10.81 -5.78 -0.30
N ALA A 61 -11.41 -5.07 0.66
CA ALA A 61 -12.85 -5.07 0.82
C ALA A 61 -13.52 -4.60 -0.46
N SER A 62 -14.40 -5.45 -1.00
CA SER A 62 -15.35 -5.03 -2.01
C SER A 62 -16.67 -4.80 -1.30
N ASP A 63 -17.08 -3.57 -1.11
CA ASP A 63 -18.49 -3.31 -0.89
C ASP A 63 -19.23 -3.82 -2.13
N LYS A 64 -20.39 -4.50 -1.94
CA LYS A 64 -21.19 -5.04 -3.06
C LYS A 64 -21.55 -4.00 -4.12
N ASN A 65 -21.42 -2.73 -3.75
CA ASN A 65 -21.57 -1.56 -4.65
C ASN A 65 -20.25 -1.07 -5.27
N HIS A 66 -19.06 -1.61 -4.87
CA HIS A 66 -17.74 -1.03 -5.13
C HIS A 66 -16.74 -1.98 -5.81
N THR A 67 -17.13 -3.16 -6.27
CA THR A 67 -16.26 -4.17 -6.92
C THR A 67 -15.47 -3.65 -8.12
N VAL A 68 -15.85 -2.52 -8.67
CA VAL A 68 -15.14 -1.82 -9.75
C VAL A 68 -14.43 -0.57 -9.25
N GLU A 69 -14.72 -0.10 -8.05
CA GLU A 69 -14.30 1.22 -7.54
C GLU A 69 -12.87 1.24 -7.00
N THR A 70 -12.27 0.10 -6.65
CA THR A 70 -10.82 0.01 -6.45
C THR A 70 -10.02 0.36 -7.71
N PHE A 71 -10.66 0.35 -8.88
CA PHE A 71 -10.08 0.74 -10.16
C PHE A 71 -10.60 2.07 -10.67
N ILE A 72 -11.85 2.44 -10.33
CA ILE A 72 -12.57 3.56 -10.93
C ILE A 72 -13.30 4.32 -9.83
N VAL A 73 -12.81 5.49 -9.47
CA VAL A 73 -13.28 6.29 -8.33
C VAL A 73 -14.66 6.93 -8.55
N ARG A 74 -15.34 6.74 -9.67
CA ARG A 74 -16.70 7.27 -9.86
C ARG A 74 -17.55 6.42 -10.78
N ARG A 75 -18.81 6.19 -10.39
CA ARG A 75 -19.85 5.64 -11.27
C ARG A 75 -20.07 6.58 -12.46
N SER A 76 -19.55 6.23 -13.62
CA SER A 76 -19.99 6.76 -14.90
C SER A 76 -20.83 5.71 -15.63
N LYS A 77 -21.62 6.11 -16.61
CA LYS A 77 -22.35 5.17 -17.50
C LYS A 77 -21.39 4.14 -18.14
N LEU A 78 -20.10 4.50 -18.28
CA LEU A 78 -19.04 3.63 -18.80
C LEU A 78 -18.73 2.46 -17.83
N THR A 79 -18.86 2.64 -16.52
CA THR A 79 -18.60 1.57 -15.53
C THR A 79 -19.59 0.42 -15.63
N ASN A 80 -20.82 0.67 -16.09
CA ASN A 80 -21.81 -0.38 -16.32
C ASN A 80 -21.46 -1.26 -17.53
N LEU A 81 -20.83 -0.70 -18.57
CA LEU A 81 -20.30 -1.45 -19.71
C LEU A 81 -19.08 -2.31 -19.33
N LEU A 82 -18.28 -1.86 -18.36
CA LEU A 82 -17.08 -2.55 -17.89
C LEU A 82 -17.38 -3.78 -17.00
N ARG A 83 -18.63 -4.01 -16.63
CA ARG A 83 -19.05 -5.21 -15.88
C ARG A 83 -18.93 -6.51 -16.70
N PHE A 84 -18.85 -6.43 -18.02
CA PHE A 84 -18.63 -7.61 -18.85
C PHE A 84 -17.14 -7.95 -18.92
N GLU A 85 -16.77 -9.08 -18.37
CA GLU A 85 -15.36 -9.54 -18.27
C GLU A 85 -14.63 -9.56 -19.61
N LYS A 86 -15.33 -9.93 -20.69
CA LYS A 86 -14.78 -9.92 -22.06
C LYS A 86 -14.45 -8.52 -22.55
N THR A 87 -15.34 -7.56 -22.34
CA THR A 87 -15.15 -6.14 -22.72
C THR A 87 -14.01 -5.54 -21.90
N TRP A 88 -13.93 -5.88 -20.62
CA TRP A 88 -12.85 -5.45 -19.74
C TRP A 88 -11.48 -5.97 -20.22
N ARG A 89 -11.36 -7.26 -20.56
CA ARG A 89 -10.11 -7.86 -21.08
C ARG A 89 -9.63 -7.16 -22.37
N LEU A 90 -10.56 -6.82 -23.27
CA LEU A 90 -10.22 -6.08 -24.49
C LEU A 90 -9.72 -4.68 -24.17
N LEU A 91 -10.43 -3.93 -23.35
CA LEU A 91 -10.07 -2.58 -22.93
C LEU A 91 -8.73 -2.56 -22.17
N GLU A 92 -8.49 -3.54 -21.31
CA GLU A 92 -7.21 -3.69 -20.63
C GLU A 92 -6.07 -3.94 -21.62
N LYS A 93 -6.26 -4.83 -22.59
CA LYS A 93 -5.27 -5.11 -23.63
C LYS A 93 -4.95 -3.85 -24.45
N LEU A 94 -5.95 -3.07 -24.80
CA LEU A 94 -5.78 -1.78 -25.49
C LEU A 94 -5.10 -0.76 -24.60
N ALA A 95 -5.51 -0.62 -23.34
CA ALA A 95 -4.96 0.33 -22.40
C ALA A 95 -3.51 -0.02 -21.95
N ARG A 96 -3.10 -1.29 -22.07
CA ARG A 96 -1.71 -1.73 -21.86
C ARG A 96 -0.83 -1.58 -23.09
N SER A 97 -1.41 -1.32 -24.26
CA SER A 97 -0.65 -1.15 -25.51
C SER A 97 -0.18 0.30 -25.67
N ASP A 98 1.13 0.51 -25.61
CA ASP A 98 1.75 1.84 -25.84
C ASP A 98 1.37 2.41 -27.23
N LYS A 99 1.32 1.55 -28.24
CA LYS A 99 0.95 1.93 -29.61
C LYS A 99 -0.46 2.49 -29.73
N TRP A 100 -1.42 1.91 -28.97
CA TRP A 100 -2.81 2.40 -28.95
C TRP A 100 -2.95 3.64 -28.10
N MET A 101 -2.34 3.67 -26.93
CA MET A 101 -2.44 4.79 -25.99
C MET A 101 -1.82 6.06 -26.57
N ASN A 102 -0.71 5.96 -27.29
CA ASN A 102 -0.05 7.10 -27.93
C ASN A 102 -0.83 7.64 -29.18
N ARG A 103 -1.78 6.85 -29.71
CA ARG A 103 -2.66 7.29 -30.82
C ARG A 103 -3.94 8.02 -30.35
N LEU A 104 -4.26 7.92 -29.08
CA LEU A 104 -5.43 8.60 -28.54
C LEU A 104 -5.07 10.08 -28.34
N THR A 105 -5.56 10.93 -29.23
CA THR A 105 -5.23 12.36 -29.34
C THR A 105 -5.60 13.22 -28.13
N ASN A 106 -6.25 12.64 -27.12
CA ASN A 106 -6.73 13.33 -25.92
C ASN A 106 -6.11 12.77 -24.64
N ILE A 107 -4.88 12.23 -24.71
CA ILE A 107 -4.15 11.68 -23.54
C ILE A 107 -2.79 12.34 -23.43
N ALA A 108 -2.57 13.06 -22.34
CA ALA A 108 -1.23 13.48 -21.95
C ALA A 108 -0.47 12.31 -21.30
N VAL A 109 0.72 12.02 -21.78
CA VAL A 109 1.57 10.96 -21.22
C VAL A 109 2.63 11.62 -20.34
N ARG A 110 2.76 11.12 -19.11
CA ARG A 110 3.85 11.47 -18.19
C ARG A 110 4.67 10.23 -17.92
N GLU A 111 5.89 10.22 -18.41
CA GLU A 111 6.88 9.17 -18.14
C GLU A 111 7.92 9.67 -17.17
N LYS A 112 8.32 8.81 -16.25
CA LYS A 112 9.42 8.99 -15.33
C LYS A 112 10.34 7.78 -15.44
N GLY A 113 11.63 7.98 -15.19
CA GLY A 113 12.61 6.90 -15.16
C GLY A 113 12.29 5.84 -14.09
N ASP A 114 12.97 4.72 -14.17
CA ASP A 114 12.65 3.52 -13.35
C ASP A 114 12.80 3.73 -11.85
N CYS A 115 13.48 4.75 -11.38
CA CYS A 115 13.62 5.08 -9.95
C CYS A 115 12.99 6.42 -9.58
N ASP A 116 12.36 7.10 -10.54
CA ASP A 116 11.78 8.41 -10.32
C ASP A 116 10.35 8.34 -9.81
N PHE A 117 9.99 9.33 -9.02
CA PHE A 117 8.61 9.54 -8.58
C PHE A 117 7.97 10.73 -9.29
N LEU A 118 6.65 10.69 -9.42
CA LEU A 118 5.84 11.84 -9.85
C LEU A 118 5.31 12.57 -8.62
N SER A 119 5.61 13.85 -8.51
CA SER A 119 5.12 14.69 -7.42
C SER A 119 3.71 15.24 -7.69
N GLU A 120 3.00 15.59 -6.61
CA GLU A 120 1.68 16.22 -6.70
C GLU A 120 1.72 17.55 -7.47
N THR A 121 2.76 18.36 -7.24
CA THR A 121 2.96 19.64 -7.93
C THR A 121 3.10 19.46 -9.44
N GLU A 122 3.86 18.44 -9.89
CA GLU A 122 4.02 18.16 -11.32
C GLU A 122 2.71 17.71 -11.96
N LEU A 123 1.93 16.88 -11.24
CA LEU A 123 0.63 16.43 -11.74
C LEU A 123 -0.37 17.59 -11.81
N ASN A 124 -0.44 18.44 -10.78
CA ASN A 124 -1.30 19.62 -10.74
C ASN A 124 -0.99 20.60 -11.86
N LYS A 125 0.28 20.90 -12.11
CA LYS A 125 0.70 21.75 -13.24
C LYS A 125 0.21 21.18 -14.57
N SER A 126 0.31 19.86 -14.74
CA SER A 126 -0.11 19.20 -15.96
C SER A 126 -1.63 19.26 -16.18
N PHE A 127 -2.41 19.16 -15.10
CA PHE A 127 -3.88 19.29 -15.18
C PHE A 127 -4.36 20.73 -15.29
N SER A 128 -3.61 21.71 -14.78
CA SER A 128 -3.98 23.15 -14.78
C SER A 128 -3.64 23.85 -16.08
N SER A 129 -2.70 23.34 -16.88
CA SER A 129 -2.21 23.97 -18.12
C SER A 129 -3.21 23.94 -19.29
N GLY A 130 -4.51 23.92 -18.98
CA GLY A 130 -5.58 24.06 -19.99
C GLY A 130 -5.70 22.85 -20.92
N ILE A 131 -5.31 21.67 -20.43
CA ILE A 131 -5.42 20.44 -21.21
C ILE A 131 -6.89 20.25 -21.61
N LYS A 132 -7.18 20.35 -22.88
CA LYS A 132 -8.43 19.89 -23.49
C LYS A 132 -8.60 18.37 -23.32
N ASP A 133 -7.58 17.71 -22.77
CA ASP A 133 -7.48 16.27 -22.67
C ASP A 133 -8.36 15.74 -21.54
N LYS A 134 -9.13 14.71 -21.86
CA LYS A 134 -10.01 14.04 -20.92
C LYS A 134 -9.28 13.04 -20.03
N ALA A 135 -8.05 12.69 -20.36
CA ALA A 135 -7.29 11.68 -19.64
C ALA A 135 -5.78 11.98 -19.59
N MET A 136 -5.15 11.62 -18.47
CA MET A 136 -3.71 11.63 -18.31
C MET A 136 -3.22 10.21 -18.02
N LEU A 137 -2.28 9.73 -18.82
CA LEU A 137 -1.58 8.46 -18.63
C LEU A 137 -0.29 8.71 -17.85
N VAL A 138 -0.13 7.99 -16.74
CA VAL A 138 1.05 8.05 -15.90
C VAL A 138 1.80 6.73 -15.98
N ARG A 139 3.10 6.83 -16.25
CA ARG A 139 4.09 5.76 -16.21
C ARG A 139 5.20 6.20 -15.27
N ALA A 140 5.03 5.95 -13.98
CA ALA A 140 6.01 6.29 -12.95
C ALA A 140 6.14 5.11 -11.98
N TRP A 141 7.36 4.91 -11.47
CA TRP A 141 7.61 3.88 -10.46
C TRP A 141 6.80 4.15 -9.19
N ASP A 142 6.72 5.40 -8.77
CA ASP A 142 6.07 5.82 -7.54
C ASP A 142 5.33 7.15 -7.72
N LEU A 143 4.26 7.32 -6.99
CA LEU A 143 3.50 8.58 -6.89
C LEU A 143 3.62 9.09 -5.46
N ARG A 144 3.97 10.36 -5.30
CA ARG A 144 4.11 11.01 -3.98
C ARG A 144 3.26 12.25 -3.90
N PHE A 145 2.08 12.11 -3.34
CA PHE A 145 1.07 13.14 -3.19
C PHE A 145 0.72 13.35 -1.71
N PRO A 146 1.67 13.85 -0.90
CA PRO A 146 1.54 13.90 0.56
C PRO A 146 0.37 14.78 1.01
N ASP A 147 0.09 15.87 0.32
CA ASP A 147 -0.98 16.81 0.71
C ASP A 147 -2.36 16.16 0.54
N SER A 148 -2.63 15.61 -0.64
CA SER A 148 -3.88 14.87 -0.90
C SER A 148 -4.00 13.65 0.00
N LEU A 149 -2.91 12.88 0.18
CA LEU A 149 -2.93 11.67 1.01
C LEU A 149 -3.21 11.98 2.48
N ASN A 150 -2.58 13.01 3.05
CA ASN A 150 -2.82 13.43 4.42
C ASN A 150 -4.25 13.93 4.62
N LYS A 151 -4.76 14.70 3.68
CA LYS A 151 -6.13 15.23 3.72
C LYS A 151 -7.18 14.13 3.69
N HIS A 152 -6.98 13.11 2.88
CA HIS A 152 -7.93 12.02 2.67
C HIS A 152 -7.58 10.70 3.35
N GLN A 153 -6.59 10.68 4.26
CA GLN A 153 -6.03 9.46 4.85
C GLN A 153 -7.08 8.51 5.47
N THR A 154 -8.08 9.05 6.17
CA THR A 154 -9.16 8.24 6.77
C THR A 154 -9.94 7.52 5.68
N LYS A 155 -10.37 8.25 4.65
CA LYS A 155 -11.12 7.68 3.53
C LYS A 155 -10.30 6.64 2.74
N ILE A 156 -9.02 6.90 2.56
CA ILE A 156 -8.12 5.94 1.89
C ILE A 156 -7.99 4.65 2.71
N ARG A 157 -7.84 4.72 4.05
CA ARG A 157 -7.79 3.53 4.90
C ARG A 157 -9.09 2.72 4.85
N GLU A 158 -10.25 3.37 4.78
CA GLU A 158 -11.53 2.69 4.60
C GLU A 158 -11.61 1.94 3.26
N ILE A 159 -11.28 2.63 2.15
CA ILE A 159 -11.31 2.04 0.79
C ILE A 159 -10.29 0.90 0.66
N MET A 160 -9.11 1.06 1.28
CA MET A 160 -8.02 0.09 1.24
C MET A 160 -8.09 -0.93 2.38
N ALA A 161 -9.24 -1.10 3.01
CA ALA A 161 -9.42 -2.12 4.03
C ALA A 161 -9.28 -3.52 3.43
N PRO A 162 -8.58 -4.45 4.09
CA PRO A 162 -8.51 -5.85 3.67
C PRO A 162 -9.89 -6.49 3.55
N ASN A 163 -10.02 -7.53 2.74
CA ASN A 163 -11.28 -8.26 2.62
C ASN A 163 -11.64 -8.96 3.95
N GLU A 164 -12.93 -9.30 4.12
CA GLU A 164 -13.46 -9.85 5.37
C GLU A 164 -12.76 -11.15 5.82
N LYS A 165 -12.34 -12.00 4.88
CA LYS A 165 -11.60 -13.22 5.22
C LYS A 165 -10.27 -12.90 5.88
N ALA A 166 -9.52 -11.96 5.33
CA ALA A 166 -8.23 -11.55 5.87
C ALA A 166 -8.39 -10.86 7.23
N LYS A 167 -9.39 -9.98 7.38
CA LYS A 167 -9.72 -9.33 8.65
C LYS A 167 -10.04 -10.36 9.73
N CYS A 168 -11.01 -11.23 9.48
CA CYS A 168 -11.43 -12.23 10.46
C CYS A 168 -10.26 -13.13 10.91
N THR A 169 -9.39 -13.53 9.99
CA THR A 169 -8.21 -14.34 10.32
C THR A 169 -7.19 -13.56 11.16
N ALA A 170 -6.92 -12.31 10.80
CA ALA A 170 -6.00 -11.44 11.54
C ALA A 170 -6.54 -11.12 12.94
N ASP A 171 -7.82 -10.75 13.05
CA ASP A 171 -8.48 -10.43 14.34
C ASP A 171 -8.44 -11.62 15.30
N LYS A 172 -8.73 -12.83 14.80
CA LYS A 172 -8.62 -14.06 15.61
C LYS A 172 -7.20 -14.30 16.10
N THR A 173 -6.21 -14.07 15.23
CA THR A 173 -4.80 -14.24 15.59
C THR A 173 -4.39 -13.25 16.67
N ILE A 174 -4.69 -11.97 16.47
CA ILE A 174 -4.34 -10.92 17.42
C ILE A 174 -5.09 -11.08 18.74
N SER A 175 -6.38 -11.43 18.73
CA SER A 175 -7.16 -11.67 19.96
C SER A 175 -6.52 -12.78 20.81
N ARG A 176 -6.15 -13.91 20.20
CA ARG A 176 -5.45 -15.00 20.91
C ARG A 176 -4.09 -14.59 21.48
N LEU A 177 -3.39 -13.70 20.80
CA LEU A 177 -2.12 -13.17 21.31
C LEU A 177 -2.34 -12.19 22.46
N ARG A 178 -3.40 -11.37 22.40
CA ARG A 178 -3.79 -10.44 23.48
C ARG A 178 -4.18 -11.13 24.79
N GLU A 179 -4.69 -12.36 24.74
CA GLU A 179 -4.94 -13.16 25.95
C GLU A 179 -3.63 -13.46 26.71
N LYS A 180 -2.52 -13.58 25.99
CA LYS A 180 -1.20 -13.99 26.53
C LYS A 180 -0.27 -12.83 26.77
N PHE A 181 -0.36 -11.75 25.99
CA PHE A 181 0.61 -10.68 25.94
C PHE A 181 -0.03 -9.30 26.11
N ASP A 182 0.60 -8.45 26.89
CA ASP A 182 0.21 -7.05 27.10
C ASP A 182 0.73 -6.14 25.97
N CYS A 183 1.79 -6.59 25.31
CA CYS A 183 2.41 -5.89 24.18
C CYS A 183 2.73 -6.90 23.08
N ILE A 184 2.28 -6.63 21.86
CA ILE A 184 2.57 -7.45 20.68
C ILE A 184 3.42 -6.66 19.72
N ILE A 185 4.61 -7.17 19.40
CA ILE A 185 5.51 -6.59 18.40
C ILE A 185 5.40 -7.40 17.12
N GLY A 186 4.98 -6.74 16.03
CA GLY A 186 4.97 -7.32 14.70
C GLY A 186 6.39 -7.34 14.12
N LEU A 187 6.85 -8.49 13.65
CA LEU A 187 8.10 -8.64 12.92
C LEU A 187 7.83 -9.02 11.47
N HIS A 188 8.12 -8.10 10.55
CA HIS A 188 8.11 -8.39 9.12
C HIS A 188 9.51 -8.76 8.66
N ALA A 189 9.78 -10.04 8.47
CA ALA A 189 11.07 -10.54 8.00
C ALA A 189 11.02 -10.77 6.47
N ARG A 190 11.42 -9.76 5.68
CA ARG A 190 11.52 -9.88 4.24
C ARG A 190 12.82 -10.55 3.85
N ARG A 191 12.73 -11.69 3.16
CA ARG A 191 13.89 -12.52 2.80
C ARG A 191 13.93 -12.90 1.32
N GLY A 192 12.78 -13.11 0.66
CA GLY A 192 12.68 -13.62 -0.69
C GLY A 192 13.61 -12.93 -1.67
N ASP A 193 13.17 -11.85 -2.27
CA ASP A 193 13.94 -11.05 -3.22
C ASP A 193 15.10 -10.24 -2.58
N TYR A 194 15.12 -10.07 -1.25
CA TYR A 194 16.16 -9.29 -0.55
C TYR A 194 17.53 -9.95 -0.54
N LYS A 195 17.61 -11.24 -0.87
CA LYS A 195 18.89 -11.91 -1.05
C LYS A 195 19.73 -11.29 -2.16
N GLU A 196 19.06 -10.82 -3.20
CA GLU A 196 19.68 -10.24 -4.41
C GLU A 196 19.48 -8.73 -4.51
N TYR A 197 18.40 -8.21 -3.91
CA TYR A 197 18.07 -6.79 -3.95
C TYR A 197 19.14 -5.96 -3.24
N LEU A 198 19.72 -4.99 -3.94
CA LEU A 198 20.81 -4.13 -3.48
C LEU A 198 21.96 -4.96 -2.85
N GLU A 199 22.40 -6.01 -3.54
CA GLU A 199 23.47 -6.90 -3.11
C GLU A 199 23.23 -7.52 -1.71
N GLY A 200 21.97 -7.67 -1.32
CA GLY A 200 21.59 -8.28 -0.05
C GLY A 200 21.79 -7.43 1.20
N ILE A 201 22.02 -6.11 1.07
CA ILE A 201 22.28 -5.22 2.23
C ILE A 201 21.16 -5.24 3.27
N HIS A 202 19.94 -5.61 2.87
CA HIS A 202 18.77 -5.74 3.75
C HIS A 202 18.37 -7.19 4.02
N PHE A 203 19.17 -8.15 3.54
CA PHE A 203 18.97 -9.56 3.83
C PHE A 203 19.63 -9.92 5.16
N HIS A 204 18.84 -10.32 6.15
CA HIS A 204 19.32 -10.66 7.48
C HIS A 204 19.11 -12.15 7.77
N SER A 205 20.06 -12.76 8.51
CA SER A 205 19.92 -14.13 8.98
C SER A 205 18.82 -14.25 10.04
N TRP A 206 18.36 -15.47 10.31
CA TRP A 206 17.40 -15.69 11.41
C TRP A 206 18.00 -15.37 12.78
N ASP A 207 19.31 -15.54 12.93
CA ASP A 207 20.01 -15.17 14.17
C ASP A 207 20.01 -13.67 14.41
N CYS A 208 20.20 -12.86 13.36
CA CYS A 208 20.02 -11.40 13.48
C CYS A 208 18.60 -11.04 13.92
N TYR A 209 17.56 -11.68 13.34
CA TYR A 209 16.18 -11.43 13.77
C TYR A 209 15.95 -11.88 15.22
N ARG A 210 16.55 -13.00 15.63
CA ARG A 210 16.49 -13.49 17.00
C ARG A 210 17.10 -12.47 17.98
N ASP A 211 18.28 -11.93 17.67
CA ASP A 211 18.95 -10.92 18.50
C ASP A 211 18.10 -9.65 18.64
N TRP A 212 17.49 -9.18 17.57
CA TRP A 212 16.58 -8.02 17.61
C TRP A 212 15.30 -8.30 18.41
N ILE A 213 14.75 -9.50 18.35
CA ILE A 213 13.62 -9.92 19.19
C ILE A 213 13.99 -9.86 20.66
N ILE A 214 15.16 -10.38 21.05
CA ILE A 214 15.64 -10.35 22.44
C ILE A 214 15.79 -8.89 22.91
N GLN A 215 16.44 -8.03 22.12
CA GLN A 215 16.63 -6.62 22.44
C GLN A 215 15.29 -5.89 22.55
N ALA A 216 14.38 -6.09 21.61
CA ALA A 216 13.05 -5.46 21.62
C ALA A 216 12.22 -5.93 22.83
N LYS A 217 12.28 -7.23 23.18
CA LYS A 217 11.63 -7.77 24.37
C LYS A 217 12.13 -7.07 25.63
N GLN A 218 13.45 -7.01 25.81
CA GLN A 218 14.07 -6.36 26.97
C GLN A 218 13.72 -4.87 27.06
N LEU A 219 13.74 -4.15 25.92
CA LEU A 219 13.33 -2.74 25.87
C LEU A 219 11.90 -2.54 26.38
N MET A 220 10.95 -3.37 25.89
CA MET A 220 9.54 -3.26 26.29
C MET A 220 9.35 -3.64 27.77
N GLU A 221 10.04 -4.67 28.27
CA GLU A 221 9.99 -5.07 29.67
C GLU A 221 10.55 -3.95 30.58
N ASN A 222 11.65 -3.33 30.21
CA ASN A 222 12.22 -2.18 30.91
C ASN A 222 11.28 -0.94 30.88
N SER A 223 10.42 -0.84 29.87
CA SER A 223 9.40 0.21 29.77
C SER A 223 8.10 -0.10 30.51
N GLY A 224 8.07 -1.19 31.31
CA GLY A 224 6.94 -1.58 32.16
C GLY A 224 5.95 -2.56 31.53
N LYS A 225 6.21 -3.11 30.35
CA LYS A 225 5.39 -4.17 29.76
C LYS A 225 5.76 -5.53 30.37
N LYS A 226 4.80 -6.19 31.03
CA LYS A 226 5.09 -7.46 31.77
C LYS A 226 5.17 -8.67 30.84
N ARG A 227 4.32 -8.72 29.80
CA ARG A 227 4.20 -9.87 28.90
C ARG A 227 4.33 -9.40 27.46
N VAL A 228 5.51 -9.57 26.87
CA VAL A 228 5.81 -9.15 25.50
C VAL A 228 5.79 -10.35 24.58
N GLY A 229 5.02 -10.29 23.50
CA GLY A 229 4.95 -11.31 22.47
C GLY A 229 5.29 -10.77 21.08
N PHE A 230 5.63 -11.69 20.18
CA PHE A 230 5.99 -11.34 18.79
C PHE A 230 5.13 -12.09 17.80
N LEU A 231 4.66 -11.37 16.77
CA LEU A 231 4.02 -11.94 15.59
C LEU A 231 5.00 -11.86 14.41
N LEU A 232 5.52 -13.00 13.97
CA LEU A 232 6.46 -13.08 12.86
C LEU A 232 5.72 -13.42 11.55
N CYS A 233 5.78 -12.51 10.59
CA CYS A 233 5.35 -12.69 9.20
C CYS A 233 6.57 -12.63 8.27
N SER A 234 6.69 -13.56 7.32
CA SER A 234 7.82 -13.63 6.41
C SER A 234 7.48 -14.29 5.07
N ASP A 235 8.09 -13.79 4.01
CA ASP A 235 8.14 -14.45 2.70
C ASP A 235 9.21 -15.56 2.62
N GLY A 236 10.03 -15.71 3.67
CA GLY A 236 10.93 -16.84 3.89
C GLY A 236 10.27 -18.00 4.66
N ASN A 237 11.08 -18.99 5.03
CA ASN A 237 10.65 -20.14 5.83
C ASN A 237 11.38 -20.13 7.19
N PRO A 238 10.85 -19.44 8.21
CA PRO A 238 11.44 -19.50 9.55
C PRO A 238 11.26 -20.91 10.12
N LYS A 239 12.36 -21.51 10.58
CA LYS A 239 12.25 -22.75 11.34
C LYS A 239 11.78 -22.42 12.76
N ARG A 240 10.78 -23.12 13.26
CA ARG A 240 10.26 -22.92 14.61
C ARG A 240 11.36 -23.10 15.66
N SER A 241 12.27 -24.04 15.42
CA SER A 241 13.43 -24.29 16.29
C SER A 241 14.34 -23.07 16.48
N SER A 242 14.36 -22.11 15.55
CA SER A 242 15.14 -20.88 15.69
C SER A 242 14.61 -19.93 16.76
N PHE A 243 13.37 -20.15 17.26
CA PHE A 243 12.66 -19.23 18.15
C PHE A 243 11.98 -19.94 19.32
N ASN A 244 12.28 -21.24 19.59
CA ASN A 244 11.57 -22.06 20.58
C ASN A 244 11.54 -21.50 22.00
N ASP A 245 12.59 -20.79 22.40
CA ASP A 245 12.76 -20.17 23.72
C ASP A 245 12.27 -18.71 23.78
N LEU A 246 11.69 -18.22 22.68
CA LEU A 246 11.18 -16.86 22.59
C LEU A 246 9.67 -16.86 22.39
N PRO A 247 8.95 -15.83 22.89
CA PRO A 247 7.50 -15.70 22.77
C PRO A 247 7.09 -15.28 21.34
N VAL A 248 7.49 -16.07 20.34
CA VAL A 248 7.26 -15.79 18.91
C VAL A 248 6.14 -16.66 18.37
N HIS A 249 5.12 -16.02 17.84
CA HIS A 249 4.06 -16.66 17.06
C HIS A 249 4.39 -16.59 15.56
N LEU A 250 4.51 -17.76 14.93
CA LEU A 250 4.69 -17.87 13.49
C LEU A 250 3.33 -17.97 12.81
N VAL A 251 3.09 -17.17 11.79
CA VAL A 251 1.89 -17.28 10.96
C VAL A 251 2.04 -18.49 10.03
N ASN A 252 1.12 -19.46 10.15
CA ASN A 252 1.16 -20.70 9.37
C ASN A 252 0.56 -20.53 7.96
N GLU A 253 -0.46 -19.70 7.81
CA GLU A 253 -1.08 -19.43 6.52
C GLU A 253 -0.35 -18.29 5.80
N LYS A 254 0.25 -18.59 4.65
CA LYS A 254 0.91 -17.57 3.84
C LYS A 254 -0.13 -16.76 3.06
N SER A 255 -0.60 -15.69 3.65
CA SER A 255 -1.48 -14.73 3.01
C SER A 255 -0.95 -13.32 3.20
N VAL A 256 -0.43 -12.74 2.12
CA VAL A 256 0.20 -11.41 2.16
C VAL A 256 -0.73 -10.33 2.72
N ILE A 257 -2.04 -10.43 2.48
CA ILE A 257 -3.01 -9.45 2.98
C ILE A 257 -3.36 -9.70 4.45
N THR A 258 -3.42 -10.97 4.87
CA THR A 258 -3.62 -11.34 6.28
C THR A 258 -2.42 -10.91 7.10
N ASP A 259 -1.19 -11.16 6.61
CA ASP A 259 0.05 -10.72 7.26
C ASP A 259 0.09 -9.20 7.42
N LEU A 260 -0.24 -8.46 6.33
CA LEU A 260 -0.29 -7.01 6.34
C LEU A 260 -1.27 -6.50 7.41
N HIS A 261 -2.47 -7.07 7.46
CA HIS A 261 -3.49 -6.64 8.42
C HIS A 261 -3.12 -7.04 9.85
N SER A 262 -2.66 -8.26 10.09
CA SER A 262 -2.22 -8.70 11.42
C SER A 262 -1.09 -7.81 11.98
N LEU A 263 -0.10 -7.50 11.15
CA LEU A 263 1.00 -6.59 11.54
C LEU A 263 0.50 -5.17 11.80
N SER A 264 -0.53 -4.71 11.09
CA SER A 264 -1.12 -3.37 11.31
C SER A 264 -1.96 -3.26 12.60
N LEU A 265 -2.24 -4.39 13.27
CA LEU A 265 -2.95 -4.47 14.55
C LEU A 265 -2.01 -4.66 15.77
N CYS A 266 -0.70 -4.79 15.53
CA CYS A 266 0.29 -4.87 16.60
C CYS A 266 0.52 -3.52 17.28
N ASP A 267 1.13 -3.51 18.47
CA ASP A 267 1.45 -2.26 19.18
C ASP A 267 2.68 -1.57 18.60
N TYR A 268 3.64 -2.36 18.15
CA TYR A 268 4.87 -1.92 17.48
C TYR A 268 5.20 -2.83 16.32
N ASN A 269 6.02 -2.33 15.39
CA ASN A 269 6.55 -3.14 14.30
C ASN A 269 8.06 -2.98 14.17
N ILE A 270 8.75 -4.08 13.85
CA ILE A 270 10.16 -4.09 13.47
C ILE A 270 10.34 -4.83 12.15
N GLY A 271 11.31 -4.42 11.36
CA GLY A 271 11.61 -5.09 10.09
C GLY A 271 12.54 -4.26 9.19
N PRO A 272 13.09 -4.86 8.13
CA PRO A 272 14.00 -4.17 7.22
C PRO A 272 13.25 -3.09 6.42
N PRO A 273 13.96 -2.10 5.84
CA PRO A 273 13.36 -1.11 4.96
C PRO A 273 12.55 -1.78 3.85
N SER A 274 11.27 -1.49 3.74
CA SER A 274 10.40 -2.03 2.69
C SER A 274 9.14 -1.18 2.53
N SER A 275 8.64 -1.06 1.32
CA SER A 275 7.35 -0.40 1.02
C SER A 275 6.17 -1.09 1.74
N PHE A 276 6.22 -2.43 1.86
CA PHE A 276 5.24 -3.19 2.65
C PHE A 276 5.22 -2.76 4.12
N GLY A 277 6.41 -2.67 4.75
CA GLY A 277 6.55 -2.24 6.14
C GLY A 277 6.17 -0.78 6.36
N THR A 278 6.46 0.09 5.40
CA THR A 278 6.02 1.51 5.44
C THR A 278 4.50 1.59 5.37
N TRP A 279 3.88 0.84 4.46
CA TRP A 279 2.43 0.79 4.34
C TRP A 279 1.74 0.31 5.63
N LEU A 280 2.18 -0.81 6.23
CA LEU A 280 1.54 -1.33 7.44
C LEU A 280 1.62 -0.35 8.61
N SER A 281 2.74 0.37 8.76
CA SER A 281 2.91 1.40 9.78
C SER A 281 1.96 2.60 9.54
N TRP A 282 1.89 3.09 8.31
CA TRP A 282 0.97 4.17 7.93
C TRP A 282 -0.49 3.74 8.06
N TYR A 283 -0.84 2.56 7.54
CA TYR A 283 -2.22 2.06 7.53
C TYR A 283 -2.75 1.82 8.94
N GLY A 284 -1.98 1.11 9.77
CA GLY A 284 -2.35 0.78 11.15
C GLY A 284 -2.04 1.88 12.17
N LYS A 285 -1.33 2.95 11.78
CA LYS A 285 -0.77 3.96 12.70
C LYS A 285 0.15 3.33 13.75
N VAL A 286 0.88 2.30 13.37
CA VAL A 286 1.74 1.52 14.26
C VAL A 286 3.17 2.04 14.21
N PRO A 287 3.77 2.43 15.36
CA PRO A 287 5.18 2.82 15.44
C PRO A 287 6.08 1.69 14.95
N ARG A 288 7.05 2.02 14.09
CA ARG A 288 7.92 1.06 13.44
C ARG A 288 9.38 1.43 13.59
N LEU A 289 10.21 0.42 13.88
CA LEU A 289 11.67 0.52 13.84
C LEU A 289 12.21 -0.17 12.59
N LEU A 290 13.08 0.53 11.85
CA LEU A 290 13.77 -0.02 10.68
C LEU A 290 15.01 -0.82 11.11
N LEU A 291 15.00 -2.12 10.86
CA LEU A 291 16.12 -3.00 11.12
C LEU A 291 17.15 -2.91 9.98
N LYS A 292 18.37 -2.52 10.33
CA LYS A 292 19.52 -2.45 9.44
C LYS A 292 20.72 -3.13 10.11
N LYS A 293 21.68 -3.58 9.32
CA LYS A 293 22.93 -4.17 9.86
C LYS A 293 23.56 -3.22 10.88
N GLY A 294 23.89 -3.76 12.06
CA GLY A 294 24.52 -3.02 13.16
C GLY A 294 23.58 -2.20 14.05
N ILE A 295 22.28 -2.10 13.72
CA ILE A 295 21.34 -1.41 14.60
C ILE A 295 21.11 -2.18 15.89
N LYS A 296 21.04 -1.46 17.01
CA LYS A 296 20.63 -1.98 18.31
C LYS A 296 19.27 -1.40 18.68
N VAL A 297 18.38 -2.23 19.26
CA VAL A 297 17.05 -1.81 19.73
C VAL A 297 17.18 -1.40 21.20
N GLN A 298 17.28 -0.09 21.45
CA GLN A 298 17.68 0.43 22.77
C GLN A 298 16.73 1.49 23.34
N SER A 299 15.93 2.16 22.49
CA SER A 299 15.03 3.25 22.92
C SER A 299 13.71 3.19 22.16
N LEU A 300 12.62 3.55 22.85
CA LEU A 300 11.30 3.72 22.23
C LEU A 300 11.28 4.86 21.20
N ASP A 301 12.15 5.86 21.32
CA ASP A 301 12.26 6.98 20.37
C ASP A 301 12.76 6.54 18.99
N GLN A 302 13.31 5.32 18.88
CA GLN A 302 13.66 4.73 17.59
C GLN A 302 12.44 4.30 16.77
N PHE A 303 11.28 4.18 17.43
CA PHE A 303 10.03 3.79 16.77
C PHE A 303 9.24 5.02 16.34
N SER A 304 8.86 5.06 15.09
CA SER A 304 8.06 6.16 14.55
C SER A 304 6.96 5.66 13.62
N ILE A 305 5.85 6.37 13.58
CA ILE A 305 4.80 6.12 12.59
C ILE A 305 5.28 6.69 11.26
N CYS A 306 5.25 5.87 10.20
CA CYS A 306 5.55 6.36 8.87
C CYS A 306 4.49 7.37 8.43
N SER A 307 4.90 8.63 8.32
CA SER A 307 4.01 9.74 7.91
C SER A 307 3.87 9.86 6.39
N LYS A 308 4.77 9.23 5.64
CA LYS A 308 4.81 9.30 4.17
C LYS A 308 4.55 7.90 3.61
N CYS A 309 3.42 7.79 2.90
CA CYS A 309 3.10 6.66 2.04
C CYS A 309 3.52 6.96 0.62
#